data_762f38fdbb2268359accbe1c9272c784
#
_entry.id   762f38fdbb2268359accbe1c9272c784
#
_cell.length_a   1.000
_cell.length_b   1.000
_cell.length_c   1.000
_cell.angle_alpha   90.00
_cell.angle_beta   90.00
_cell.angle_gamma   90.00
#
_symmetry.space_group_name_H-M   'P 1'
#
loop_
_entity.id
_entity.type
_entity.pdbx_description
1 polymer ?
#
loop_
_entity_poly.entity_id
_entity_poly.type
_entity_poly.pdbx_seq_one_letter_code
_entity_poly.pdbx_strand_id
1 'polypeptide(L)' 'MKQPPPMKAMTYFESAMRLRSFSLASEELSVTPGAVGQQIRKLEEWLG' A
#
# COMPACT_ATOMS: atom_id res chain seq x y z
N MET A 1 -2.41 22.91 5.07
CA MET A 1 -2.54 21.93 6.16
C MET A 1 -2.28 20.54 5.63
N LYS A 2 -1.48 19.77 6.33
CA LYS A 2 -1.10 18.46 5.88
C LYS A 2 -2.25 17.47 6.09
N GLN A 3 -2.55 16.68 5.05
CA GLN A 3 -3.59 15.69 5.15
C GLN A 3 -3.15 14.53 6.05
N PRO A 4 -4.11 13.85 6.69
CA PRO A 4 -3.75 12.67 7.47
C PRO A 4 -3.19 11.57 6.56
N PRO A 5 -2.37 10.67 7.10
CA PRO A 5 -1.80 9.60 6.30
C PRO A 5 -2.91 8.73 5.68
N PRO A 6 -2.70 8.25 4.45
CA PRO A 6 -3.68 7.38 3.80
C PRO A 6 -3.68 6.00 4.46
N MET A 7 -4.66 5.77 5.33
CA MET A 7 -4.71 4.53 6.13
C MET A 7 -4.72 3.28 5.25
N LYS A 8 -5.46 3.34 4.16
CA LYS A 8 -5.52 2.20 3.24
C LYS A 8 -4.15 1.90 2.65
N ALA A 9 -3.43 2.96 2.26
CA ALA A 9 -2.10 2.80 1.69
C ALA A 9 -1.13 2.22 2.73
N MET A 10 -1.28 2.62 3.99
CA MET A 10 -0.43 2.10 5.06
C MET A 10 -0.67 0.60 5.27
N THR A 11 -1.92 0.17 5.22
CA THR A 11 -2.27 -1.24 5.34
C THR A 11 -1.64 -2.05 4.20
N TYR A 12 -1.73 -1.52 2.97
CA TYR A 12 -1.15 -2.18 1.80
C TYR A 12 0.36 -2.24 1.91
N PHE A 13 0.97 -1.16 2.36
CA PHE A 13 2.41 -1.08 2.53
C PHE A 13 2.89 -2.11 3.57
N GLU A 14 2.20 -2.20 4.70
CA GLU A 14 2.55 -3.15 5.75
C GLU A 14 2.54 -4.58 5.22
N SER A 15 1.47 -4.93 4.51
CA SER A 15 1.34 -6.28 3.95
C SER A 15 2.47 -6.58 2.96
N ALA A 16 2.74 -5.63 2.07
CA ALA A 16 3.78 -5.79 1.05
C ALA A 16 5.17 -5.96 1.68
N MET A 17 5.45 -5.19 2.71
CA MET A 17 6.75 -5.26 3.39
C MET A 17 6.90 -6.54 4.19
N ARG A 18 5.85 -6.93 4.91
CA ARG A 18 5.88 -8.14 5.72
C ARG A 18 6.07 -9.38 4.84
N LEU A 19 5.38 -9.43 3.72
CA LEU A 19 5.42 -10.57 2.80
C LEU A 19 6.53 -10.44 1.76
N ARG A 20 7.12 -9.26 1.61
CA ARG A 20 8.17 -8.95 0.64
C ARG A 20 7.73 -9.27 -0.79
N SER A 21 6.46 -9.02 -1.07
CA SER A 21 5.91 -9.35 -2.39
C SER A 21 4.59 -8.63 -2.59
N PHE A 22 4.47 -7.91 -3.70
CA PHE A 22 3.21 -7.27 -4.08
C PHE A 22 2.15 -8.34 -4.41
N SER A 23 2.58 -9.42 -5.07
CA SER A 23 1.66 -10.52 -5.40
C SER A 23 1.08 -11.15 -4.16
N LEU A 24 1.92 -11.48 -3.19
CA LEU A 24 1.45 -12.11 -1.96
C LEU A 24 0.58 -11.15 -1.16
N ALA A 25 0.95 -9.86 -1.14
CA ALA A 25 0.15 -8.86 -0.46
C ALA A 25 -1.23 -8.73 -1.10
N SER A 26 -1.29 -8.77 -2.45
CA SER A 26 -2.55 -8.66 -3.15
C SER A 26 -3.46 -9.85 -2.82
N GLU A 27 -2.88 -11.04 -2.69
CA GLU A 27 -3.65 -12.22 -2.32
C GLU A 27 -4.19 -12.09 -0.90
N GLU A 28 -3.34 -11.65 0.04
CA GLU A 28 -3.76 -11.47 1.42
C GLU A 28 -4.90 -10.45 1.53
N LEU A 29 -4.81 -9.38 0.74
CA LEU A 29 -5.77 -8.28 0.81
C LEU A 29 -6.93 -8.42 -0.15
N SER A 30 -6.95 -9.49 -0.95
CA SER A 30 -8.00 -9.76 -1.94
C SER A 30 -8.13 -8.64 -2.97
N VAL A 31 -7.01 -8.14 -3.45
CA VAL A 31 -6.95 -7.08 -4.47
C VAL A 31 -5.95 -7.49 -5.54
N THR A 32 -5.82 -6.68 -6.60
CA THR A 32 -4.84 -6.94 -7.64
C THR A 32 -3.47 -6.41 -7.23
N PRO A 33 -2.36 -6.97 -7.76
CA PRO A 33 -1.04 -6.40 -7.49
C PRO A 33 -0.92 -4.94 -7.90
N GLY A 34 -1.61 -4.55 -8.99
CA GLY A 34 -1.62 -3.16 -9.42
C GLY A 34 -2.24 -2.24 -8.37
N ALA A 35 -3.29 -2.73 -7.69
CA ALA A 35 -3.93 -1.94 -6.63
C ALA A 35 -2.96 -1.73 -5.46
N VAL A 36 -2.17 -2.75 -5.13
CA VAL A 36 -1.17 -2.61 -4.07
C VAL A 36 -0.16 -1.53 -4.45
N GLY A 37 0.35 -1.58 -5.69
CA GLY A 37 1.31 -0.60 -6.17
C GLY A 37 0.75 0.82 -6.14
N GLN A 38 -0.51 0.99 -6.55
CA GLN A 38 -1.14 2.30 -6.54
C GLN A 38 -1.26 2.87 -5.13
N GLN A 39 -1.62 2.04 -4.17
CA GLN A 39 -1.77 2.50 -2.79
C GLN A 39 -0.41 2.88 -2.20
N ILE A 40 0.63 2.10 -2.51
CA ILE A 40 1.97 2.42 -2.03
C ILE A 40 2.46 3.73 -2.64
N ARG A 41 2.14 3.98 -3.92
CA ARG A 41 2.49 5.24 -4.56
C ARG A 41 1.82 6.43 -3.87
N LYS A 42 0.57 6.26 -3.46
CA LYS A 42 -0.13 7.32 -2.72
C LYS A 42 0.58 7.63 -1.41
N LEU A 43 1.06 6.59 -0.74
CA LEU A 43 1.81 6.78 0.49
C LEU A 43 3.11 7.54 0.24
N GLU A 44 3.82 7.18 -0.84
CA GLU A 44 5.05 7.87 -1.21
C GLU A 44 4.79 9.34 -1.50
N GLU A 45 3.70 9.64 -2.20
CA GLU A 45 3.33 11.03 -2.49
C GLU A 45 3.01 11.78 -1.21
N TRP A 46 2.35 11.13 -0.27
CA TRP A 46 2.03 11.76 1.00
C TRP A 46 3.28 12.08 1.80
N LEU A 47 4.27 11.20 1.76
CA LEU A 47 5.53 11.41 2.46
C LEU A 47 6.36 12.51 1.83
N GLY A 48 6.10 12.80 0.58
CA GLY A 48 6.75 13.89 -0.11
C GLY A 48 7.97 13.57 -0.85
#